data_618245cdc9c3c70496ef4a4e0d6f8571
#
_entry.id   618245cdc9c3c70496ef4a4e0d6f8571
#
_cell.length_a   1.000
_cell.length_b   1.000
_cell.length_c   1.000
_cell.angle_alpha   90.00
_cell.angle_beta   90.00
_cell.angle_gamma   90.00
#
_symmetry.space_group_name_H-M   'P 1'
#
loop_
_entity.id
_entity.type
_entity.pdbx_description
1 polymer ?
#
loop_
_entity_poly.entity_id
_entity_poly.type
_entity_poly.pdbx_seq_one_letter_code
_entity_poly.pdbx_strand_id
1 'polypeptide(L)'
;MTSFKDGQGNPRVRVYDPPAASKWKAETRYLIQVKFPNYKPMEGPISLRVIFYMPRPKTGWVSTQSRREKHLPHTKKPDLDNLVKSLKDALTGAVWKDDSQVCSLSMTKVYAKHSESPRIKVLVQEEVARQCMGELDERI
;
A
#
# COMPACT_ATOMS: atom_id res chain seq x y z
N MET A 1 -9.33 19.26 3.76
CA MET A 1 -8.43 20.17 4.50
C MET A 1 -9.27 20.97 5.48
N THR A 2 -9.07 20.73 6.76
CA THR A 2 -9.68 21.55 7.80
C THR A 2 -8.71 22.69 8.15
N SER A 3 -9.08 23.91 7.89
CA SER A 3 -8.30 25.08 8.30
C SER A 3 -8.63 25.43 9.75
N PHE A 4 -7.65 25.41 10.61
CA PHE A 4 -7.77 25.92 11.98
C PHE A 4 -7.14 27.29 12.06
N LYS A 5 -7.74 28.17 12.85
CA LYS A 5 -7.12 29.43 13.21
C LYS A 5 -6.34 29.25 14.52
N ASP A 6 -5.14 29.79 14.57
CA ASP A 6 -4.40 29.84 15.83
C ASP A 6 -5.08 30.83 16.82
N GLY A 7 -4.62 30.87 18.05
CA GLY A 7 -5.14 31.78 19.08
C GLY A 7 -5.02 33.26 18.76
N GLN A 8 -4.40 33.60 17.63
CA GLN A 8 -4.23 34.98 17.11
C GLN A 8 -5.03 35.20 15.82
N GLY A 9 -5.84 34.21 15.39
CA GLY A 9 -6.72 34.32 14.22
C GLY A 9 -6.07 34.01 12.88
N ASN A 10 -4.81 33.60 12.86
CA ASN A 10 -4.12 33.27 11.61
C ASN A 10 -4.47 31.85 11.13
N PRO A 11 -4.69 31.63 9.81
CA PRO A 11 -4.96 30.30 9.29
C PRO A 11 -3.73 29.40 9.43
N ARG A 12 -3.87 28.27 10.10
CA ARG A 12 -2.87 27.21 10.13
C ARG A 12 -3.32 26.03 9.28
N VAL A 13 -2.46 25.65 8.35
CA VAL A 13 -2.63 24.38 7.64
C VAL A 13 -1.99 23.28 8.50
N ARG A 14 -2.83 22.43 9.07
CA ARG A 14 -2.36 21.20 9.71
C ARG A 14 -2.31 20.11 8.67
N VAL A 15 -1.11 19.65 8.34
CA VAL A 15 -0.95 18.36 7.70
C VAL A 15 -1.17 17.32 8.81
N TYR A 16 -2.33 16.72 8.81
CA TYR A 16 -2.70 15.74 9.82
C TYR A 16 -2.42 14.35 9.27
N ASP A 17 -1.38 13.70 9.80
CA ASP A 17 -1.19 12.29 9.64
C ASP A 17 -2.05 11.60 10.72
N PRO A 18 -3.10 10.86 10.36
CA PRO A 18 -3.98 10.27 11.37
C PRO A 18 -3.18 9.39 12.33
N PRO A 19 -3.43 9.45 13.65
CA PRO A 19 -2.73 8.58 14.62
C PRO A 19 -2.78 7.10 14.24
N ALA A 20 -3.86 6.67 13.59
CA ALA A 20 -4.01 5.31 13.09
C ALA A 20 -2.99 4.94 12.00
N ALA A 21 -2.61 5.88 11.13
CA ALA A 21 -1.61 5.64 10.09
C ALA A 21 -0.20 5.47 10.67
N SER A 22 0.18 6.33 11.62
CA SER A 22 1.48 6.22 12.31
C SER A 22 1.60 4.92 13.11
N LYS A 23 0.53 4.53 13.80
CA LYS A 23 0.45 3.27 14.53
C LYS A 23 0.61 2.07 13.59
N TRP A 24 -0.10 2.07 12.49
CA TRP A 24 -0.03 1.02 11.48
C TRP A 24 1.38 0.86 10.88
N LYS A 25 2.05 1.97 10.57
CA LYS A 25 3.43 1.96 10.07
C LYS A 25 4.39 1.33 11.08
N ALA A 26 4.28 1.71 12.35
CA ALA A 26 5.11 1.18 13.43
C ALA A 26 4.86 -0.31 13.66
N GLU A 27 3.62 -0.74 13.68
CA GLU A 27 3.24 -2.14 13.81
C GLU A 27 3.75 -2.99 12.65
N THR A 28 3.66 -2.48 11.43
CA THR A 28 4.16 -3.16 10.23
C THR A 28 5.68 -3.36 10.31
N ARG A 29 6.43 -2.34 10.68
CA ARG A 29 7.88 -2.44 10.87
C ARG A 29 8.25 -3.43 11.97
N TYR A 30 7.53 -3.41 13.07
CA TYR A 30 7.72 -4.33 14.17
C TYR A 30 7.49 -5.79 13.74
N LEU A 31 6.41 -6.07 13.02
CA LEU A 31 6.10 -7.41 12.52
C LEU A 31 7.18 -7.94 11.57
N ILE A 32 7.73 -7.08 10.73
CA ILE A 32 8.83 -7.45 9.81
C ILE A 32 10.06 -7.83 10.62
N GLN A 33 10.41 -7.05 11.63
CA GLN A 33 11.56 -7.33 12.49
C GLN A 33 11.42 -8.63 13.28
N VAL A 34 10.21 -8.93 13.74
CA VAL A 34 9.91 -10.16 14.49
C VAL A 34 9.96 -11.39 13.58
N LYS A 35 9.38 -11.30 12.40
CA LYS A 35 9.35 -12.42 11.44
C LYS A 35 10.69 -12.67 10.76
N PHE A 36 11.45 -11.63 10.53
CA PHE A 36 12.72 -11.69 9.80
C PHE A 36 13.82 -10.96 10.57
N PRO A 37 14.23 -11.48 11.75
CA PRO A 37 15.15 -10.76 12.64
C PRO A 37 16.53 -10.50 12.03
N ASN A 38 16.96 -11.30 11.06
CA ASN A 38 18.25 -11.16 10.39
C ASN A 38 18.13 -10.56 8.98
N TYR A 39 16.98 -10.03 8.65
CA TYR A 39 16.75 -9.44 7.33
C TYR A 39 17.50 -8.12 7.19
N LYS A 40 18.27 -8.00 6.11
CA LYS A 40 18.92 -6.74 5.75
C LYS A 40 18.14 -6.05 4.65
N PRO A 41 17.85 -4.74 4.77
CA PRO A 41 17.19 -4.00 3.73
C PRO A 41 17.86 -4.13 2.36
N MET A 42 17.09 -4.33 1.33
CA MET A 42 17.56 -4.43 -0.05
C MET A 42 18.18 -3.10 -0.50
N GLU A 43 19.24 -3.16 -1.28
CA GLU A 43 19.95 -1.96 -1.76
C GLU A 43 19.78 -1.70 -3.25
N GLY A 44 19.49 -2.73 -4.03
CA GLY A 44 19.34 -2.64 -5.48
C GLY A 44 17.95 -2.20 -5.93
N PRO A 45 17.72 -2.14 -7.24
CA PRO A 45 16.41 -1.84 -7.79
C PRO A 45 15.41 -2.94 -7.45
N ILE A 46 14.20 -2.55 -7.10
CA ILE A 46 13.15 -3.48 -6.69
C ILE A 46 11.86 -3.32 -7.49
N SER A 47 11.18 -4.44 -7.66
CA SER A 47 9.83 -4.52 -8.17
C SER A 47 8.87 -4.76 -7.00
N LEU A 48 7.83 -3.95 -6.92
CA LEU A 48 6.82 -4.02 -5.87
C LEU A 48 5.47 -4.35 -6.48
N ARG A 49 4.86 -5.41 -5.97
CA ARG A 49 3.47 -5.76 -6.31
C ARG A 49 2.64 -5.77 -5.04
N VAL A 50 1.54 -5.04 -5.05
CA VAL A 50 0.68 -4.86 -3.88
C VAL A 50 -0.77 -5.12 -4.24
N ILE A 51 -1.46 -5.86 -3.37
CA ILE A 51 -2.91 -6.02 -3.44
C ILE A 51 -3.48 -5.61 -2.08
N PHE A 52 -4.35 -4.61 -2.10
CA PHE A 52 -5.10 -4.17 -0.93
C PHE A 52 -6.46 -4.87 -0.92
N TYR A 53 -6.67 -5.74 0.07
CA TYR A 53 -7.94 -6.39 0.33
C TYR A 53 -8.70 -5.57 1.37
N MET A 54 -9.62 -4.75 0.89
CA MET A 54 -10.36 -3.79 1.70
C MET A 54 -11.55 -4.44 2.41
N PRO A 55 -11.93 -3.94 3.59
CA PRO A 55 -13.10 -4.45 4.29
C PRO A 55 -14.39 -4.15 3.52
N ARG A 56 -15.32 -5.11 3.56
CA ARG A 56 -16.67 -4.91 3.00
C ARG A 56 -17.52 -4.06 3.95
N PRO A 57 -18.39 -3.21 3.42
CA PRO A 57 -19.37 -2.51 4.24
C PRO A 57 -20.22 -3.50 5.05
N LYS A 58 -20.49 -3.16 6.29
CA LYS A 58 -21.30 -4.01 7.19
C LYS A 58 -22.79 -4.00 6.83
N THR A 59 -23.26 -2.91 6.25
CA THR A 59 -24.67 -2.70 5.90
C THR A 59 -24.83 -2.14 4.50
N GLY A 60 -25.99 -2.34 3.88
CA GLY A 60 -26.30 -1.81 2.55
C GLY A 60 -25.63 -2.54 1.39
N TRP A 61 -24.93 -3.60 1.66
CA TRP A 61 -24.26 -4.41 0.67
C TRP A 61 -25.12 -5.60 0.29
N VAL A 62 -25.86 -5.48 -0.80
CA VAL A 62 -26.62 -6.62 -1.33
C VAL A 62 -25.63 -7.51 -2.08
N SER A 63 -25.30 -8.63 -1.47
CA SER A 63 -24.45 -9.60 -2.12
C SER A 63 -25.19 -10.93 -2.30
N THR A 64 -25.28 -11.37 -3.54
CA THR A 64 -25.59 -12.76 -3.84
C THR A 64 -24.43 -13.63 -3.35
N GLN A 65 -24.67 -14.89 -3.04
CA GLN A 65 -23.65 -15.84 -2.62
C GLN A 65 -22.43 -15.81 -3.57
N SER A 66 -22.67 -15.73 -4.88
CA SER A 66 -21.62 -15.69 -5.88
C SER A 66 -20.74 -14.43 -5.80
N ARG A 67 -21.26 -13.31 -5.28
CA ARG A 67 -20.48 -12.07 -5.13
C ARG A 67 -19.76 -11.98 -3.80
N ARG A 68 -20.21 -12.68 -2.78
CA ARG A 68 -19.55 -12.72 -1.46
C ARG A 68 -18.15 -13.28 -1.51
N GLU A 69 -17.94 -14.27 -2.37
CA GLU A 69 -16.68 -15.00 -2.50
C GLU A 69 -15.84 -14.53 -3.70
N LYS A 70 -16.05 -13.28 -4.15
CA LYS A 70 -15.26 -12.65 -5.21
C LYS A 70 -14.54 -11.42 -4.70
N HIS A 71 -13.35 -11.21 -5.21
CA HIS A 71 -12.60 -9.97 -5.00
C HIS A 71 -13.11 -8.92 -5.98
N LEU A 72 -14.17 -8.20 -5.58
CA LEU A 72 -14.74 -7.14 -6.39
C LEU A 72 -13.84 -5.90 -6.35
N PRO A 73 -13.73 -5.15 -7.47
CA PRO A 73 -12.98 -3.90 -7.47
C PRO A 73 -13.48 -2.92 -6.41
N HIS A 74 -12.57 -2.32 -5.67
CA HIS A 74 -12.88 -1.31 -4.67
C HIS A 74 -12.69 0.08 -5.26
N THR A 75 -13.76 0.85 -5.34
CA THR A 75 -13.76 2.18 -5.98
C THR A 75 -14.06 3.32 -5.01
N LYS A 76 -14.03 3.04 -3.73
CA LYS A 76 -14.22 4.03 -2.66
C LYS A 76 -12.90 4.53 -2.12
N LYS A 77 -12.92 5.60 -1.32
CA LYS A 77 -11.73 6.04 -0.58
C LYS A 77 -11.27 4.98 0.41
N PRO A 78 -9.99 4.90 0.75
CA PRO A 78 -8.90 5.77 0.31
C PRO A 78 -8.43 5.46 -1.12
N ASP A 79 -7.83 6.45 -1.77
CA ASP A 79 -7.30 6.31 -3.12
C ASP A 79 -6.07 5.38 -3.13
N LEU A 80 -5.89 4.67 -4.23
CA LEU A 80 -4.86 3.65 -4.36
C LEU A 80 -3.43 4.22 -4.22
N ASP A 81 -3.17 5.38 -4.78
CA ASP A 81 -1.88 6.07 -4.68
C ASP A 81 -1.55 6.46 -3.23
N ASN A 82 -2.53 6.91 -2.46
CA ASN A 82 -2.37 7.23 -1.04
C ASN A 82 -2.05 5.99 -0.20
N LEU A 83 -2.71 4.87 -0.48
CA LEU A 83 -2.45 3.59 0.18
C LEU A 83 -1.02 3.11 -0.09
N VAL A 84 -0.59 3.16 -1.34
CA VAL A 84 0.76 2.75 -1.73
C VAL A 84 1.81 3.65 -1.11
N LYS A 85 1.58 4.96 -1.09
CA LYS A 85 2.49 5.92 -0.45
C LYS A 85 2.68 5.59 1.03
N SER A 86 1.60 5.35 1.76
CA SER A 86 1.67 4.95 3.18
C SER A 86 2.40 3.62 3.37
N LEU A 87 2.17 2.66 2.50
CA LEU A 87 2.85 1.38 2.53
C LEU A 87 4.36 1.52 2.26
N LYS A 88 4.74 2.27 1.25
CA LYS A 88 6.15 2.53 0.92
C LYS A 88 6.86 3.22 2.08
N ASP A 89 6.21 4.20 2.71
CA ASP A 89 6.75 4.86 3.91
C ASP A 89 6.96 3.86 5.06
N ALA A 90 6.05 2.91 5.25
CA ALA A 90 6.17 1.89 6.29
C ALA A 90 7.30 0.89 6.02
N LEU A 91 7.54 0.54 4.76
CA LEU A 91 8.52 -0.48 4.35
C LEU A 91 9.93 0.10 4.11
N THR A 92 10.03 1.38 3.83
CA THR A 92 11.32 2.05 3.65
C THR A 92 12.13 2.03 4.95
N GLY A 93 13.37 1.58 4.86
CA GLY A 93 14.24 1.36 6.01
C GLY A 93 14.11 -0.03 6.65
N ALA A 94 13.00 -0.74 6.43
CA ALA A 94 12.78 -2.09 6.93
C ALA A 94 13.00 -3.15 5.83
N VAL A 95 12.46 -2.96 4.66
CA VAL A 95 12.53 -3.91 3.53
C VAL A 95 13.52 -3.46 2.48
N TRP A 96 13.59 -2.19 2.20
CA TRP A 96 14.59 -1.55 1.34
C TRP A 96 15.10 -0.27 1.99
N LYS A 97 16.24 0.23 1.53
CA LYS A 97 16.88 1.40 2.14
C LYS A 97 16.23 2.71 1.76
N ASP A 98 15.87 2.87 0.50
CA ASP A 98 15.35 4.11 -0.04
C ASP A 98 14.17 3.86 -0.98
N ASP A 99 13.20 4.71 -0.89
CA ASP A 99 11.96 4.65 -1.69
C ASP A 99 12.22 4.77 -3.20
N SER A 100 13.30 5.46 -3.57
CA SER A 100 13.74 5.60 -4.96
C SER A 100 14.17 4.29 -5.63
N GLN A 101 14.42 3.24 -4.84
CA GLN A 101 14.76 1.91 -5.36
C GLN A 101 13.60 1.22 -6.06
N VAL A 102 12.36 1.62 -5.77
CA VAL A 102 11.17 1.05 -6.42
C VAL A 102 11.09 1.53 -7.85
N CYS A 103 11.48 0.69 -8.78
CA CYS A 103 11.51 1.00 -10.22
C CYS A 103 10.36 0.36 -11.01
N SER A 104 9.63 -0.57 -10.39
CA SER A 104 8.45 -1.19 -10.97
C SER A 104 7.39 -1.35 -9.89
N LEU A 105 6.17 -0.94 -10.19
CA LEU A 105 5.07 -0.92 -9.25
C LEU A 105 3.79 -1.43 -9.91
N SER A 106 3.21 -2.48 -9.33
CA SER A 106 1.87 -2.97 -9.67
C SER A 106 1.02 -2.92 -8.41
N MET A 107 -0.15 -2.32 -8.50
CA MET A 107 -1.02 -2.14 -7.36
C MET A 107 -2.48 -2.35 -7.74
N THR A 108 -3.21 -2.99 -6.84
CA THR A 108 -4.62 -3.34 -7.03
C THR A 108 -5.37 -3.14 -5.72
N LYS A 109 -6.57 -2.65 -5.81
CA LYS A 109 -7.45 -2.47 -4.65
C LYS A 109 -8.77 -3.17 -4.90
N VAL A 110 -9.07 -4.17 -4.08
CA VAL A 110 -10.27 -4.99 -4.17
C VAL A 110 -10.91 -5.16 -2.79
N TYR A 111 -12.16 -5.56 -2.76
CA TYR A 111 -12.78 -6.01 -1.51
C TYR A 111 -12.28 -7.39 -1.15
N ALA A 112 -12.00 -7.62 0.13
CA ALA A 112 -11.79 -8.96 0.64
C ALA A 112 -13.06 -9.80 0.42
N LYS A 113 -12.93 -11.10 0.24
CA LYS A 113 -14.09 -11.99 0.23
C LYS A 113 -14.79 -11.94 1.58
N HIS A 114 -16.06 -12.30 1.62
CA HIS A 114 -16.81 -12.33 2.88
C HIS A 114 -16.16 -13.23 3.95
N SER A 115 -15.56 -14.32 3.52
CA SER A 115 -14.85 -15.29 4.36
C SER A 115 -13.43 -14.88 4.73
N GLU A 116 -12.91 -13.78 4.18
CA GLU A 116 -11.53 -13.32 4.38
C GLU A 116 -11.46 -12.08 5.26
N SER A 117 -10.40 -11.98 6.04
CA SER A 117 -10.06 -10.74 6.73
C SER A 117 -9.44 -9.72 5.76
N PRO A 118 -9.70 -8.42 5.95
CA PRO A 118 -8.96 -7.38 5.24
C PRO A 118 -7.46 -7.53 5.47
N ARG A 119 -6.68 -7.34 4.42
CA ARG A 119 -5.22 -7.50 4.48
C ARG A 119 -4.53 -6.81 3.32
N ILE A 120 -3.22 -6.70 3.43
CA ILE A 120 -2.36 -6.23 2.34
C ILE A 120 -1.42 -7.36 1.97
N LYS A 121 -1.41 -7.73 0.69
CA LYS A 121 -0.47 -8.69 0.15
C LYS A 121 0.62 -7.93 -0.60
N VAL A 122 1.87 -8.12 -0.18
CA VAL A 122 3.02 -7.43 -0.74
C VAL A 122 4.01 -8.45 -1.26
N LEU A 123 4.43 -8.29 -2.50
CA LEU A 123 5.51 -9.04 -3.10
C LEU A 123 6.61 -8.07 -3.49
N VAL A 124 7.78 -8.26 -2.90
CA VAL A 124 8.98 -7.46 -3.18
C VAL A 124 10.00 -8.37 -3.82
N GLN A 125 10.50 -7.97 -4.98
CA GLN A 125 11.51 -8.73 -5.71
C GLN A 125 12.64 -7.81 -6.14
N GLU A 126 13.87 -8.33 -6.12
CA GLU A 126 14.99 -7.66 -6.74
C GLU A 126 14.80 -7.66 -8.26
N GLU A 127 14.92 -6.48 -8.84
CA GLU A 127 14.77 -6.31 -10.28
C GLU A 127 16.14 -6.50 -10.94
N VAL A 128 16.26 -7.59 -11.68
CA VAL A 128 17.42 -7.81 -12.54
C VAL A 128 17.21 -7.12 -13.89
N ALA A 129 18.30 -6.80 -14.57
CA ALA A 129 18.23 -6.21 -15.90
C ALA A 129 17.26 -7.02 -16.79
N ARG A 130 16.19 -6.39 -17.21
CA ARG A 130 15.23 -7.02 -18.10
C ARG A 130 15.89 -7.14 -19.47
N GLN A 131 15.95 -8.35 -19.96
CA GLN A 131 16.08 -8.54 -21.39
C GLN A 131 14.80 -7.99 -22.01
N CYS A 132 14.95 -7.04 -22.92
CA CYS A 132 13.86 -6.60 -23.75
C CYS A 132 13.15 -7.84 -24.31
N MET A 133 11.88 -7.95 -24.09
CA MET A 133 11.05 -8.90 -24.79
C MET A 133 10.96 -8.37 -26.23
N GLY A 134 11.81 -8.93 -27.11
CA GLY A 134 12.18 -8.35 -28.38
C GLY A 134 11.03 -7.91 -29.29
N GLU A 135 9.89 -8.56 -29.18
CA GLU A 135 8.71 -8.19 -29.96
C GLU A 135 7.94 -6.99 -29.42
N LEU A 136 8.22 -6.60 -28.19
CA LEU A 136 7.61 -5.44 -27.57
C LEU A 136 8.56 -4.25 -27.47
N ASP A 137 9.79 -4.45 -27.90
CA ASP A 137 10.74 -3.38 -28.10
C ASP A 137 10.40 -2.63 -29.40
N GLU A 138 9.17 -2.19 -29.43
CA GLU A 138 8.74 -1.28 -30.47
C GLU A 138 9.45 0.03 -30.26
N ARG A 139 10.28 0.37 -31.18
CA ARG A 139 10.89 1.69 -31.25
C ARG A 139 9.83 2.70 -31.62
N ILE A 140 9.19 3.12 -30.61
CA ILE A 140 8.23 4.19 -30.74
C ILE A 140 8.97 5.50 -30.86
#